data_15cd248784fdce930f11e5a9b0956077
#
_entry.id   15cd248784fdce930f11e5a9b0956077
#
_cell.length_a   1.000
_cell.length_b   1.000
_cell.length_c   1.000
_cell.angle_alpha   90.00
_cell.angle_beta   90.00
_cell.angle_gamma   90.00
#
_symmetry.space_group_name_H-M   'P 1'
#
loop_
_entity.id
_entity.type
_entity.pdbx_description
1 polymer ?
#
loop_
_entity_poly.entity_id
_entity_poly.type
_entity_poly.pdbx_seq_one_letter_code
_entity_poly.pdbx_strand_id
1 'polypeptide(L)'
;MQIIKKIYIVFFLLFFTHISFANEIFVSLKKNKVNVRYGPSFESDIKYVYKKINLPLKQIDKKENFRRIIDLKNNSGWIHISQLKKSNSAIATKDKVLFKKPTSFAKPIAKIKQGRLLIVEKCEKNWCKITSEKFEGWIKTDNIWGLN
;
A
#
# COMPACT_ATOMS: atom_id res chain seq x y z
N MET A 1 5.92 6.36 -53.94
CA MET A 1 6.57 5.44 -52.97
C MET A 1 7.10 6.13 -51.71
N GLN A 2 7.57 7.34 -51.79
CA GLN A 2 8.06 8.11 -50.59
C GLN A 2 6.92 8.59 -49.64
N ILE A 3 5.75 8.93 -50.16
CA ILE A 3 4.62 9.43 -49.35
C ILE A 3 4.05 8.31 -48.48
N ILE A 4 3.95 7.09 -49.00
CA ILE A 4 3.44 5.91 -48.31
C ILE A 4 4.36 5.56 -47.10
N LYS A 5 5.69 5.63 -47.30
CA LYS A 5 6.66 5.41 -46.19
C LYS A 5 6.52 6.41 -45.07
N LYS A 6 6.22 7.69 -45.35
CA LYS A 6 6.01 8.75 -44.36
C LYS A 6 4.71 8.50 -43.55
N ILE A 7 3.67 7.99 -44.20
CA ILE A 7 2.40 7.67 -43.51
C ILE A 7 2.59 6.52 -42.53
N TYR A 8 3.34 5.47 -42.86
CA TYR A 8 3.63 4.37 -41.94
C TYR A 8 4.44 4.81 -40.73
N ILE A 9 5.38 5.73 -40.89
CA ILE A 9 6.17 6.26 -39.76
C ILE A 9 5.29 7.09 -38.82
N VAL A 10 4.37 7.90 -39.32
CA VAL A 10 3.44 8.69 -38.50
C VAL A 10 2.44 7.77 -37.79
N PHE A 11 1.96 6.72 -38.44
CA PHE A 11 1.04 5.74 -37.84
C PHE A 11 1.71 4.89 -36.75
N PHE A 12 3.00 4.57 -36.90
CA PHE A 12 3.76 3.83 -35.88
C PHE A 12 4.07 4.68 -34.63
N LEU A 13 4.22 6.01 -34.78
CA LEU A 13 4.44 6.94 -33.66
C LEU A 13 3.18 7.15 -32.81
N LEU A 14 1.99 6.92 -33.34
CA LEU A 14 0.71 7.01 -32.59
C LEU A 14 0.44 5.84 -31.66
N PHE A 15 1.19 4.74 -31.78
CA PHE A 15 1.08 3.56 -30.91
C PHE A 15 1.94 3.61 -29.63
N PHE A 16 2.63 4.73 -29.35
CA PHE A 16 3.21 4.95 -28.03
C PHE A 16 2.08 5.25 -27.03
N THR A 17 1.39 4.21 -26.64
CA THR A 17 0.40 4.23 -25.55
C THR A 17 1.06 4.80 -24.30
N HIS A 18 0.49 5.88 -23.78
CA HIS A 18 0.86 6.44 -22.50
C HIS A 18 0.79 5.34 -21.42
N ILE A 19 1.94 4.89 -20.92
CA ILE A 19 2.01 4.08 -19.72
C ILE A 19 1.58 4.99 -18.59
N SER A 20 0.29 4.99 -18.27
CA SER A 20 -0.23 5.66 -17.10
C SER A 20 0.25 4.88 -15.86
N PHE A 21 1.22 5.43 -15.14
CA PHE A 21 1.56 4.95 -13.82
C PHE A 21 0.36 5.27 -12.91
N ALA A 22 -0.52 4.32 -12.73
CA ALA A 22 -1.56 4.43 -11.72
C ALA A 22 -0.88 4.46 -10.36
N ASN A 23 -0.94 5.58 -9.65
CA ASN A 23 -0.48 5.66 -8.28
C ASN A 23 -1.23 4.63 -7.43
N GLU A 24 -0.50 3.76 -6.76
CA GLU A 24 -1.08 2.79 -5.85
C GLU A 24 -1.72 3.53 -4.67
N ILE A 25 -2.99 3.29 -4.44
CA ILE A 25 -3.72 3.90 -3.33
C ILE A 25 -3.77 2.90 -2.18
N PHE A 26 -3.16 3.26 -1.06
CA PHE A 26 -3.25 2.48 0.17
C PHE A 26 -4.20 3.12 1.17
N VAL A 27 -5.00 2.27 1.80
CA VAL A 27 -5.89 2.59 2.92
C VAL A 27 -5.54 1.70 4.10
N SER A 28 -5.93 2.09 5.31
CA SER A 28 -5.74 1.25 6.50
C SER A 28 -7.06 1.00 7.19
N LEU A 29 -7.15 -0.13 7.89
CA LEU A 29 -8.31 -0.44 8.72
C LEU A 29 -8.42 0.52 9.90
N LYS A 30 -9.59 1.09 10.09
CA LYS A 30 -9.91 2.04 11.17
C LYS A 30 -10.28 1.35 12.48
N LYS A 31 -10.68 0.05 12.42
CA LYS A 31 -11.20 -0.73 13.54
C LYS A 31 -10.47 -2.06 13.67
N ASN A 32 -10.50 -2.65 14.86
CA ASN A 32 -9.93 -3.97 15.12
C ASN A 32 -10.69 -5.11 14.44
N LYS A 33 -11.99 -4.94 14.18
CA LYS A 33 -12.83 -5.95 13.51
C LYS A 33 -13.49 -5.30 12.31
N VAL A 34 -13.22 -5.81 11.11
CA VAL A 34 -13.71 -5.29 9.84
C VAL A 34 -14.17 -6.42 8.95
N ASN A 35 -15.44 -6.39 8.56
CA ASN A 35 -16.02 -7.35 7.64
C ASN A 35 -15.59 -7.05 6.21
N VAL A 36 -15.08 -8.05 5.52
CA VAL A 36 -14.82 -8.04 4.09
C VAL A 36 -15.90 -8.85 3.39
N ARG A 37 -16.51 -8.27 2.35
CA ARG A 37 -17.67 -8.85 1.68
C ARG A 37 -17.35 -9.31 0.26
N TYR A 38 -18.16 -10.20 -0.27
CA TYR A 38 -18.05 -10.64 -1.66
C TYR A 38 -18.41 -9.55 -2.66
N GLY A 39 -19.34 -8.65 -2.31
CA GLY A 39 -19.83 -7.56 -3.16
C GLY A 39 -19.87 -6.19 -2.45
N PRO A 40 -20.06 -5.11 -3.22
CA PRO A 40 -20.10 -3.73 -2.72
C PRO A 40 -21.48 -3.34 -2.16
N SER A 41 -22.02 -4.12 -1.23
CA SER A 41 -23.31 -3.91 -0.58
C SER A 41 -23.31 -4.49 0.82
N PHE A 42 -24.16 -3.97 1.70
CA PHE A 42 -24.37 -4.54 3.05
C PHE A 42 -25.13 -5.87 3.01
N GLU A 43 -25.90 -6.11 1.97
CA GLU A 43 -26.61 -7.38 1.71
C GLU A 43 -25.70 -8.48 1.18
N SER A 44 -24.51 -8.11 0.67
CA SER A 44 -23.53 -9.10 0.22
C SER A 44 -22.97 -9.87 1.42
N ASP A 45 -22.82 -11.19 1.26
CA ASP A 45 -22.26 -12.06 2.31
C ASP A 45 -20.87 -11.64 2.76
N ILE A 46 -20.59 -11.88 4.04
CA ILE A 46 -19.24 -11.68 4.60
C ILE A 46 -18.34 -12.80 4.11
N LYS A 47 -17.27 -12.43 3.43
CA LYS A 47 -16.27 -13.36 2.91
C LYS A 47 -15.29 -13.80 4.00
N TYR A 48 -14.80 -12.83 4.79
CA TYR A 48 -13.94 -13.02 5.96
C TYR A 48 -13.89 -11.74 6.81
N VAL A 49 -13.21 -11.81 7.94
CA VAL A 49 -13.09 -10.69 8.89
C VAL A 49 -11.64 -10.43 9.21
N TYR A 50 -11.18 -9.19 9.00
CA TYR A 50 -9.90 -8.74 9.53
C TYR A 50 -10.02 -8.40 11.02
N LYS A 51 -8.98 -8.77 11.79
CA LYS A 51 -8.90 -8.52 13.24
C LYS A 51 -7.66 -7.71 13.63
N LYS A 52 -7.26 -6.75 12.82
CA LYS A 52 -6.03 -5.96 13.07
C LYS A 52 -6.21 -4.50 12.63
N ILE A 53 -6.35 -3.60 13.61
CA ILE A 53 -6.37 -2.16 13.35
C ILE A 53 -5.08 -1.72 12.62
N ASN A 54 -5.18 -0.68 11.81
CA ASN A 54 -4.07 -0.12 11.01
C ASN A 54 -3.49 -1.11 9.97
N LEU A 55 -4.12 -2.24 9.69
CA LEU A 55 -3.66 -3.12 8.62
C LEU A 55 -3.70 -2.34 7.29
N PRO A 56 -2.58 -2.15 6.59
CA PRO A 56 -2.59 -1.51 5.29
C PRO A 56 -3.19 -2.45 4.25
N LEU A 57 -3.91 -1.87 3.29
CA LEU A 57 -4.59 -2.57 2.21
C LEU A 57 -4.47 -1.72 0.95
N LYS A 58 -4.16 -2.33 -0.18
CA LYS A 58 -4.16 -1.66 -1.47
C LYS A 58 -5.59 -1.60 -2.01
N GLN A 59 -6.06 -0.40 -2.35
CA GLN A 59 -7.33 -0.25 -3.05
C GLN A 59 -7.14 -0.57 -4.53
N ILE A 60 -7.96 -1.46 -5.06
CA ILE A 60 -7.90 -1.89 -6.46
C ILE A 60 -9.16 -1.50 -7.25
N ASP A 61 -10.26 -1.17 -6.56
CA ASP A 61 -11.50 -0.74 -7.19
C ASP A 61 -12.36 0.07 -6.19
N LYS A 62 -13.39 0.74 -6.70
CA LYS A 62 -14.38 1.48 -5.90
C LYS A 62 -15.77 1.38 -6.54
N LYS A 63 -16.78 1.21 -5.71
CA LYS A 63 -18.19 1.35 -6.10
C LYS A 63 -18.95 2.02 -4.97
N GLU A 64 -19.55 3.18 -5.23
CA GLU A 64 -20.25 4.00 -4.23
C GLU A 64 -19.41 4.15 -2.94
N ASN A 65 -19.97 3.74 -1.80
CA ASN A 65 -19.32 3.81 -0.50
C ASN A 65 -18.47 2.56 -0.17
N PHE A 66 -18.20 1.70 -1.14
CA PHE A 66 -17.35 0.52 -0.95
C PHE A 66 -16.03 0.65 -1.70
N ARG A 67 -14.99 0.03 -1.14
CA ARG A 67 -13.67 -0.11 -1.76
C ARG A 67 -13.34 -1.58 -1.88
N ARG A 68 -12.97 -2.00 -3.08
CA ARG A 68 -12.36 -3.30 -3.29
C ARG A 68 -10.89 -3.20 -2.92
N ILE A 69 -10.50 -4.00 -1.97
CA ILE A 69 -9.13 -4.01 -1.44
C ILE A 69 -8.45 -5.34 -1.73
N ILE A 70 -7.12 -5.31 -1.62
CA ILE A 70 -6.27 -6.49 -1.62
C ILE A 70 -5.22 -6.34 -0.51
N ASP A 71 -4.94 -7.42 0.22
CA ASP A 71 -3.87 -7.46 1.22
C ASP A 71 -2.55 -7.98 0.64
N LEU A 72 -1.50 -7.99 1.45
CA LEU A 72 -0.17 -8.47 1.07
C LEU A 72 -0.15 -9.95 0.63
N LYS A 73 -1.16 -10.74 1.02
CA LYS A 73 -1.31 -12.16 0.65
C LYS A 73 -2.26 -12.38 -0.53
N ASN A 74 -2.63 -11.29 -1.24
CA ASN A 74 -3.57 -11.30 -2.36
C ASN A 74 -5.02 -11.69 -1.99
N ASN A 75 -5.41 -11.65 -0.71
CA ASN A 75 -6.82 -11.79 -0.36
C ASN A 75 -7.57 -10.49 -0.71
N SER A 76 -8.67 -10.61 -1.44
CA SER A 76 -9.44 -9.44 -1.89
C SER A 76 -10.91 -9.52 -1.49
N GLY A 77 -11.55 -8.36 -1.40
CA GLY A 77 -12.98 -8.22 -1.17
C GLY A 77 -13.38 -6.76 -0.95
N TRP A 78 -14.62 -6.53 -0.57
CA TRP A 78 -15.20 -5.20 -0.45
C TRP A 78 -15.35 -4.78 1.00
N ILE A 79 -14.94 -3.55 1.31
CA ILE A 79 -15.06 -2.92 2.63
C ILE A 79 -15.75 -1.57 2.47
N HIS A 80 -16.68 -1.25 3.37
CA HIS A 80 -17.32 0.06 3.41
C HIS A 80 -16.34 1.13 3.92
N ILE A 81 -16.37 2.34 3.32
CA ILE A 81 -15.43 3.43 3.60
C ILE A 81 -15.39 3.86 5.07
N SER A 82 -16.50 3.72 5.82
CA SER A 82 -16.53 4.06 7.24
C SER A 82 -15.57 3.22 8.10
N GLN A 83 -15.10 2.08 7.58
CA GLN A 83 -14.16 1.18 8.25
C GLN A 83 -12.71 1.37 7.78
N LEU A 84 -12.49 2.29 6.85
CA LEU A 84 -11.20 2.61 6.25
C LEU A 84 -10.75 4.03 6.61
N LYS A 85 -9.46 4.26 6.59
CA LYS A 85 -8.84 5.59 6.70
C LYS A 85 -7.65 5.69 5.73
N LYS A 86 -7.15 6.90 5.49
CA LYS A 86 -5.89 7.11 4.78
C LYS A 86 -4.78 6.29 5.45
N SER A 87 -3.99 5.57 4.66
CA SER A 87 -2.92 4.75 5.23
C SER A 87 -1.80 5.63 5.79
N ASN A 88 -1.44 5.33 7.04
CA ASN A 88 -0.23 5.79 7.70
C ASN A 88 0.53 4.57 8.27
N SER A 89 0.40 3.42 7.64
CA SER A 89 0.98 2.17 8.11
C SER A 89 1.54 1.36 6.96
N ALA A 90 2.50 0.51 7.27
CA ALA A 90 3.13 -0.39 6.33
C ALA A 90 3.44 -1.74 6.97
N ILE A 91 3.78 -2.73 6.17
CA ILE A 91 4.26 -4.04 6.60
C ILE A 91 5.70 -4.21 6.11
N ALA A 92 6.60 -4.61 6.97
CA ALA A 92 7.95 -5.00 6.59
C ALA A 92 7.89 -6.30 5.75
N THR A 93 8.34 -6.26 4.50
CA THR A 93 8.36 -7.44 3.62
C THR A 93 9.64 -8.27 3.75
N LYS A 94 10.63 -7.72 4.46
CA LYS A 94 11.87 -8.40 4.91
C LYS A 94 12.24 -7.92 6.30
N ASP A 95 13.16 -8.63 6.96
CA ASP A 95 13.78 -8.16 8.21
C ASP A 95 14.44 -6.79 8.00
N LYS A 96 14.27 -5.87 8.94
CA LYS A 96 14.81 -4.50 8.88
C LYS A 96 15.51 -4.13 10.18
N VAL A 97 16.44 -3.19 10.09
CA VAL A 97 17.06 -2.58 11.26
C VAL A 97 16.40 -1.22 11.51
N LEU A 98 16.02 -0.98 12.74
CA LEU A 98 15.53 0.29 13.24
C LEU A 98 16.71 1.11 13.77
N PHE A 99 16.87 2.33 13.28
CA PHE A 99 17.98 3.21 13.64
C PHE A 99 17.51 4.44 14.45
N LYS A 100 18.40 5.01 15.24
CA LYS A 100 18.11 6.23 16.02
C LYS A 100 17.97 7.49 15.14
N LYS A 101 18.63 7.51 13.96
CA LYS A 101 18.63 8.62 12.99
C LYS A 101 18.49 8.07 11.57
N PRO A 102 18.05 8.88 10.57
CA PRO A 102 17.87 8.46 9.19
C PRO A 102 19.21 8.28 8.44
N THR A 103 20.06 7.45 8.96
CA THR A 103 21.36 7.07 8.36
C THR A 103 21.77 5.68 8.80
N SER A 104 22.42 4.94 7.91
CA SER A 104 22.94 3.58 8.19
C SER A 104 24.11 3.58 9.19
N PHE A 105 24.71 4.74 9.45
CA PHE A 105 25.79 4.89 10.44
C PHE A 105 25.27 5.19 11.85
N ALA A 106 23.94 5.41 12.00
CA ALA A 106 23.35 5.65 13.29
C ALA A 106 23.30 4.37 14.14
N LYS A 107 23.21 4.56 15.46
CA LYS A 107 23.05 3.45 16.40
C LYS A 107 21.80 2.64 16.07
N PRO A 108 21.90 1.32 15.87
CA PRO A 108 20.73 0.45 15.75
C PRO A 108 19.99 0.37 17.10
N ILE A 109 18.65 0.41 17.06
CA ILE A 109 17.78 0.34 18.23
C ILE A 109 17.21 -1.08 18.37
N ALA A 110 16.70 -1.63 17.25
CA ALA A 110 16.02 -2.91 17.25
C ALA A 110 16.07 -3.56 15.86
N LYS A 111 15.79 -4.86 15.82
CA LYS A 111 15.55 -5.61 14.60
C LYS A 111 14.04 -5.82 14.44
N ILE A 112 13.49 -5.32 13.35
CA ILE A 112 12.09 -5.50 12.95
C ILE A 112 12.01 -6.74 12.07
N LYS A 113 11.22 -7.71 12.49
CA LYS A 113 11.02 -8.94 11.72
C LYS A 113 10.06 -8.71 10.55
N GLN A 114 10.25 -9.48 9.49
CA GLN A 114 9.30 -9.58 8.37
C GLN A 114 7.87 -9.81 8.88
N GLY A 115 6.88 -9.20 8.24
CA GLY A 115 5.46 -9.29 8.60
C GLY A 115 5.03 -8.35 9.72
N ARG A 116 5.94 -7.60 10.34
CA ARG A 116 5.58 -6.62 11.38
C ARG A 116 4.87 -5.41 10.79
N LEU A 117 3.82 -4.99 11.49
CA LEU A 117 3.11 -3.76 11.22
C LEU A 117 3.93 -2.57 11.73
N LEU A 118 4.08 -1.57 10.89
CA LEU A 118 4.80 -0.34 11.11
C LEU A 118 3.79 0.81 11.05
N ILE A 119 3.72 1.65 12.09
CA ILE A 119 2.97 2.90 12.02
C ILE A 119 3.95 3.98 11.57
N VAL A 120 3.65 4.62 10.46
CA VAL A 120 4.53 5.61 9.84
C VAL A 120 4.13 6.99 10.32
N GLU A 121 5.07 7.72 10.90
CA GLU A 121 4.89 9.09 11.35
C GLU A 121 5.20 10.06 10.21
N LYS A 122 6.38 9.92 9.61
CA LYS A 122 6.82 10.71 8.46
C LYS A 122 7.89 9.98 7.67
N CYS A 123 8.06 10.39 6.41
CA CYS A 123 9.15 9.91 5.56
C CYS A 123 9.96 11.09 5.01
N GLU A 124 11.27 10.93 4.95
CA GLU A 124 12.23 11.88 4.41
C GLU A 124 13.19 11.14 3.49
N LYS A 125 13.16 11.46 2.18
CA LYS A 125 13.94 10.74 1.16
C LYS A 125 13.68 9.22 1.26
N ASN A 126 14.72 8.43 1.52
CA ASN A 126 14.67 6.96 1.58
C ASN A 126 14.51 6.43 3.02
N TRP A 127 14.03 7.24 3.97
CA TRP A 127 13.87 6.89 5.36
C TRP A 127 12.48 7.24 5.86
N CYS A 128 11.90 6.37 6.67
CA CYS A 128 10.66 6.67 7.39
C CYS A 128 10.87 6.52 8.90
N LYS A 129 10.36 7.51 9.63
CA LYS A 129 10.21 7.41 11.08
C LYS A 129 8.97 6.59 11.37
N ILE A 130 9.14 5.52 12.14
CA ILE A 130 8.08 4.56 12.42
C ILE A 130 8.01 4.22 13.90
N THR A 131 6.83 3.78 14.31
CA THR A 131 6.62 3.05 15.57
C THR A 131 6.20 1.63 15.25
N SER A 132 6.82 0.66 15.92
CA SER A 132 6.43 -0.75 15.89
C SER A 132 6.46 -1.30 17.32
N GLU A 133 5.28 -1.66 17.84
CA GLU A 133 5.09 -2.03 19.25
C GLU A 133 5.59 -0.90 20.18
N LYS A 134 6.64 -1.16 20.98
CA LYS A 134 7.26 -0.19 21.91
C LYS A 134 8.48 0.54 21.36
N PHE A 135 8.89 0.21 20.13
CA PHE A 135 10.09 0.79 19.53
C PHE A 135 9.73 1.89 18.56
N GLU A 136 10.45 3.01 18.62
CA GLU A 136 10.34 4.13 17.69
C GLU A 136 11.72 4.42 17.10
N GLY A 137 11.78 4.74 15.81
CA GLY A 137 13.01 5.07 15.11
C GLY A 137 12.86 5.15 13.61
N TRP A 138 13.96 5.04 12.90
CA TRP A 138 14.04 5.21 11.46
C TRP A 138 14.38 3.89 10.77
N ILE A 139 13.67 3.63 9.67
CA ILE A 139 13.95 2.52 8.75
C ILE A 139 14.11 3.02 7.32
N LYS A 140 14.84 2.27 6.49
CA LYS A 140 14.85 2.51 5.03
C LYS A 140 13.50 2.14 4.42
N THR A 141 13.10 2.87 3.36
CA THR A 141 11.82 2.67 2.66
C THR A 141 11.78 1.44 1.74
N ASP A 142 12.92 0.82 1.45
CA ASP A 142 12.96 -0.43 0.71
C ASP A 142 12.27 -1.57 1.47
N ASN A 143 11.69 -2.53 0.77
CA ASN A 143 11.06 -3.72 1.36
C ASN A 143 10.00 -3.40 2.44
N ILE A 144 9.18 -2.41 2.20
CA ILE A 144 7.97 -2.13 2.96
C ILE A 144 6.77 -2.05 2.01
N TRP A 145 5.60 -2.46 2.46
CA TRP A 145 4.36 -2.47 1.68
C TRP A 145 3.26 -1.73 2.45
N GLY A 146 2.51 -0.86 1.78
CA GLY A 146 1.39 -0.13 2.39
C GLY A 146 1.54 1.39 2.43
N LEU A 147 2.63 1.96 1.88
CA LEU A 147 2.81 3.42 1.76
C LEU A 147 2.31 3.93 0.41
N ASN A 148 1.72 5.14 0.41
CA ASN A 148 1.40 5.93 -0.78
C ASN A 148 2.61 6.71 -1.24
#